data_3612c1836067bfe82bb4a20347874425
#
_entry.id   3612c1836067bfe82bb4a20347874425
#
_cell.length_a   1.000
_cell.length_b   1.000
_cell.length_c   1.000
_cell.angle_alpha   90.00
_cell.angle_beta   90.00
_cell.angle_gamma   90.00
#
_symmetry.space_group_name_H-M   'P 1'
#
loop_
_entity.id
_entity.type
_entity.pdbx_description
1 polymer ?
#
loop_
_entity_poly.entity_id
_entity_poly.type
_entity_poly.pdbx_seq_one_letter_code
_entity_poly.pdbx_strand_id
1 'polypeptide(L)'
;GCVRDMVRGLTPKDYDIATDARPETVQTLFPRTYAVGAHFGVIIVLEDGFQFEVATFRSDDAYIDGRHPSAVHFSSPEADARRRDFTINGMFYDPVAGEVIDVVGGQADIAAKLVRAIGDPGKRFAEDRLRMLRAVRFAAVLDYQIDKGTWDALVANAASINQISAERIRE
;
A
#
# COMPACT_ATOMS: atom_id res chain seq x y z
N GLY A 1 6.01 -2.35 1.92
CA GLY A 1 7.29 -2.47 2.29
C GLY A 1 7.96 -3.82 2.33
N CYS A 2 7.63 -4.65 3.29
CA CYS A 2 8.40 -5.86 3.60
C CYS A 2 8.51 -6.84 2.41
N VAL A 3 7.42 -7.16 1.73
CA VAL A 3 7.44 -8.12 0.60
C VAL A 3 8.33 -7.62 -0.55
N ARG A 4 8.26 -6.32 -0.90
CA ARG A 4 9.18 -5.72 -1.87
C ARG A 4 10.63 -5.93 -1.47
N ASP A 5 10.97 -5.68 -0.20
CA ASP A 5 12.35 -5.78 0.28
C ASP A 5 12.81 -7.25 0.33
N MET A 6 11.93 -8.19 0.70
CA MET A 6 12.20 -9.64 0.59
C MET A 6 12.48 -10.06 -0.85
N VAL A 7 11.67 -9.64 -1.83
CA VAL A 7 11.89 -9.93 -3.26
C VAL A 7 13.21 -9.36 -3.78
N ARG A 8 13.66 -8.24 -3.21
CA ARG A 8 14.99 -7.64 -3.49
C ARG A 8 16.15 -8.35 -2.77
N GLY A 9 15.88 -9.38 -1.97
CA GLY A 9 16.90 -10.09 -1.18
C GLY A 9 17.38 -9.31 0.05
N LEU A 10 16.58 -8.35 0.53
CA LEU A 10 16.90 -7.55 1.71
C LEU A 10 16.07 -8.02 2.92
N THR A 11 16.63 -7.88 4.11
CA THR A 11 15.87 -8.11 5.35
C THR A 11 14.94 -6.89 5.59
N PRO A 12 13.64 -7.09 5.68
CA PRO A 12 12.71 -6.02 6.03
C PRO A 12 12.98 -5.44 7.42
N LYS A 13 12.70 -4.15 7.59
CA LYS A 13 12.82 -3.47 8.89
C LYS A 13 11.56 -3.58 9.73
N ASP A 14 10.42 -3.69 9.08
CA ASP A 14 9.08 -3.78 9.64
C ASP A 14 8.25 -4.78 8.84
N TYR A 15 7.18 -5.28 9.44
CA TYR A 15 6.26 -6.23 8.83
C TYR A 15 4.83 -5.77 9.06
N ASP A 16 4.16 -5.42 7.95
CA ASP A 16 2.72 -5.20 7.93
C ASP A 16 2.03 -6.53 7.62
N ILE A 17 1.04 -6.89 8.41
CA ILE A 17 0.30 -8.14 8.26
C ILE A 17 -1.03 -7.84 7.59
N ALA A 18 -1.37 -8.61 6.57
CA ALA A 18 -2.68 -8.55 5.91
C ALA A 18 -3.41 -9.89 6.10
N THR A 19 -4.71 -9.83 6.37
CA THR A 19 -5.52 -11.01 6.71
C THR A 19 -6.95 -10.87 6.17
N ASP A 20 -7.63 -11.99 6.01
CA ASP A 20 -9.08 -12.06 5.78
C ASP A 20 -9.90 -11.95 7.09
N ALA A 21 -9.25 -12.10 8.25
CA ALA A 21 -9.88 -11.91 9.54
C ALA A 21 -10.35 -10.47 9.72
N ARG A 22 -11.57 -10.31 10.22
CA ARG A 22 -12.12 -8.99 10.56
C ARG A 22 -11.46 -8.42 11.81
N PRO A 23 -11.47 -7.08 12.01
CA PRO A 23 -10.87 -6.43 13.18
C PRO A 23 -11.31 -7.06 14.51
N GLU A 24 -12.59 -7.38 14.65
CA GLU A 24 -13.14 -7.97 15.87
C GLU A 24 -12.56 -9.37 16.13
N THR A 25 -12.33 -10.15 15.07
CA THR A 25 -11.70 -11.47 15.17
C THR A 25 -10.24 -11.33 15.60
N VAL A 26 -9.49 -10.38 14.99
CA VAL A 26 -8.10 -10.12 15.40
C VAL A 26 -8.02 -9.75 16.88
N GLN A 27 -8.94 -8.91 17.38
CA GLN A 27 -8.99 -8.53 18.78
C GLN A 27 -9.30 -9.69 19.73
N THR A 28 -10.03 -10.72 19.28
CA THR A 28 -10.27 -11.90 20.10
C THR A 28 -9.10 -12.86 20.14
N LEU A 29 -8.26 -12.88 19.10
CA LEU A 29 -7.10 -13.77 19.01
C LEU A 29 -5.90 -13.29 19.83
N PHE A 30 -5.76 -11.97 20.03
CA PHE A 30 -4.61 -11.38 20.70
C PHE A 30 -5.04 -10.61 21.94
N PRO A 31 -4.40 -10.83 23.12
CA PRO A 31 -4.80 -10.21 24.37
C PRO A 31 -4.46 -8.71 24.47
N ARG A 32 -3.54 -8.23 23.64
CA ARG A 32 -3.11 -6.82 23.64
C ARG A 32 -3.26 -6.23 22.24
N THR A 33 -4.34 -5.48 22.04
CA THR A 33 -4.63 -4.83 20.77
C THR A 33 -5.08 -3.39 20.97
N TYR A 34 -4.83 -2.54 19.95
CA TYR A 34 -5.33 -1.17 19.89
C TYR A 34 -6.08 -0.94 18.58
N ALA A 35 -7.29 -0.42 18.69
CA ALA A 35 -8.18 -0.16 17.55
C ALA A 35 -7.93 1.22 16.92
N VAL A 36 -6.69 1.55 16.61
CA VAL A 36 -6.31 2.89 16.08
C VAL A 36 -6.91 3.16 14.70
N GLY A 37 -7.12 2.14 13.91
CA GLY A 37 -7.68 2.23 12.56
C GLY A 37 -8.80 1.22 12.29
N ALA A 38 -9.53 0.74 13.30
CA ALA A 38 -10.53 -0.32 13.16
C ALA A 38 -11.62 0.01 12.14
N HIS A 39 -12.01 1.28 12.04
CA HIS A 39 -12.96 1.75 11.03
C HIS A 39 -12.46 1.52 9.59
N PHE A 40 -11.14 1.52 9.38
CA PHE A 40 -10.49 1.22 8.10
C PHE A 40 -9.94 -0.21 8.03
N GLY A 41 -10.28 -1.08 8.99
CA GLY A 41 -9.86 -2.47 9.02
C GLY A 41 -8.46 -2.71 9.59
N VAL A 42 -7.86 -1.75 10.33
CA VAL A 42 -6.51 -1.87 10.89
C VAL A 42 -6.54 -1.99 12.41
N ILE A 43 -5.90 -3.04 12.93
CA ILE A 43 -5.68 -3.28 14.36
C ILE A 43 -4.18 -3.33 14.63
N ILE A 44 -3.73 -2.65 15.65
CA ILE A 44 -2.37 -2.80 16.17
C ILE A 44 -2.35 -3.93 17.18
N VAL A 45 -1.50 -4.91 16.96
CA VAL A 45 -1.26 -6.05 17.86
C VAL A 45 0.08 -5.87 18.54
N LEU A 46 0.12 -6.05 19.86
CA LEU A 46 1.36 -6.12 20.63
C LEU A 46 1.64 -7.57 21.02
N GLU A 47 2.72 -8.14 20.49
CA GLU A 47 3.15 -9.50 20.78
C GLU A 47 4.67 -9.54 20.99
N ASP A 48 5.12 -10.20 22.04
CA ASP A 48 6.54 -10.36 22.43
C ASP A 48 7.36 -9.06 22.45
N GLY A 49 6.71 -7.94 22.80
CA GLY A 49 7.36 -6.61 22.85
C GLY A 49 7.44 -5.90 21.50
N PHE A 50 6.94 -6.51 20.43
CA PHE A 50 6.84 -5.91 19.11
C PHE A 50 5.42 -5.40 18.83
N GLN A 51 5.35 -4.40 17.95
CA GLN A 51 4.10 -3.84 17.47
C GLN A 51 3.92 -4.22 16.00
N PHE A 52 2.74 -4.79 15.67
CA PHE A 52 2.39 -5.17 14.30
C PHE A 52 1.10 -4.47 13.88
N GLU A 53 1.10 -3.91 12.68
CA GLU A 53 -0.13 -3.46 12.03
C GLU A 53 -0.77 -4.66 11.31
N VAL A 54 -1.99 -5.02 11.75
CA VAL A 54 -2.78 -6.10 11.15
C VAL A 54 -3.95 -5.48 10.43
N ALA A 55 -3.94 -5.55 9.10
CA ALA A 55 -4.96 -4.97 8.23
C ALA A 55 -5.83 -6.06 7.60
N THR A 56 -7.15 -5.92 7.71
CA THR A 56 -8.09 -6.76 6.97
C THR A 56 -8.07 -6.39 5.49
N PHE A 57 -8.01 -7.39 4.59
CA PHE A 57 -8.12 -7.15 3.15
C PHE A 57 -9.38 -6.36 2.81
N ARG A 58 -9.24 -5.33 1.99
CA ARG A 58 -10.35 -4.45 1.64
C ARG A 58 -10.29 -3.94 0.21
N SER A 59 -11.44 -3.54 -0.29
CA SER A 59 -11.61 -2.63 -1.42
C SER A 59 -12.07 -1.27 -0.93
N ASP A 60 -11.73 -0.23 -1.65
CA ASP A 60 -12.12 1.14 -1.34
C ASP A 60 -13.16 1.61 -2.35
N ASP A 61 -14.20 2.31 -1.88
CA ASP A 61 -15.14 3.04 -2.74
C ASP A 61 -14.50 4.32 -3.29
N ALA A 62 -15.29 5.12 -4.02
CA ALA A 62 -14.81 6.38 -4.59
C ALA A 62 -14.24 7.31 -3.52
N TYR A 63 -13.14 7.95 -3.86
CA TYR A 63 -12.48 8.95 -3.01
C TYR A 63 -13.16 10.32 -3.20
N ILE A 64 -13.63 10.94 -2.11
CA ILE A 64 -14.39 12.19 -2.16
C ILE A 64 -13.45 13.39 -2.06
N ASP A 65 -12.44 13.33 -1.20
CA ASP A 65 -11.55 14.45 -0.83
C ASP A 65 -10.13 14.31 -1.36
N GLY A 66 -9.87 13.32 -2.23
CA GLY A 66 -8.52 13.00 -2.72
C GLY A 66 -7.61 12.41 -1.65
N ARG A 67 -8.19 11.76 -0.61
CA ARG A 67 -7.46 11.09 0.47
C ARG A 67 -8.20 9.87 1.02
N HIS A 68 -9.47 10.04 1.35
CA HIS A 68 -10.24 9.00 2.04
C HIS A 68 -11.30 8.43 1.12
N PRO A 69 -11.44 7.10 1.06
CA PRO A 69 -12.56 6.49 0.40
C PRO A 69 -13.85 6.80 1.18
N SER A 70 -14.97 6.93 0.47
CA SER A 70 -16.30 7.16 1.08
C SER A 70 -16.74 6.01 1.98
N ALA A 71 -16.33 4.79 1.62
CA ALA A 71 -16.52 3.58 2.41
C ALA A 71 -15.42 2.56 2.09
N VAL A 72 -15.22 1.61 3.00
CA VAL A 72 -14.34 0.45 2.81
C VAL A 72 -15.17 -0.82 2.91
N HIS A 73 -14.87 -1.80 2.07
CA HIS A 73 -15.52 -3.10 2.07
C HIS A 73 -14.45 -4.19 2.25
N PHE A 74 -14.64 -5.07 3.22
CA PHE A 74 -13.73 -6.20 3.38
C PHE A 74 -13.83 -7.11 2.17
N SER A 75 -12.68 -7.52 1.63
CA SER A 75 -12.59 -8.11 0.31
C SER A 75 -11.46 -9.15 0.23
N SER A 76 -11.04 -9.50 -0.98
CA SER A 76 -9.98 -10.47 -1.24
C SER A 76 -8.58 -9.82 -1.28
N PRO A 77 -7.51 -10.63 -1.16
CA PRO A 77 -6.13 -10.15 -1.37
C PRO A 77 -5.93 -9.45 -2.71
N GLU A 78 -6.56 -9.97 -3.78
CA GLU A 78 -6.45 -9.40 -5.13
C GLU A 78 -7.06 -8.01 -5.21
N ALA A 79 -8.24 -7.81 -4.58
CA ALA A 79 -8.88 -6.50 -4.54
C ALA A 79 -8.06 -5.51 -3.73
N ASP A 80 -7.50 -5.95 -2.59
CA ASP A 80 -6.61 -5.13 -1.76
C ASP A 80 -5.32 -4.74 -2.50
N ALA A 81 -4.70 -5.68 -3.22
CA ALA A 81 -3.53 -5.38 -4.06
C ALA A 81 -3.84 -4.29 -5.10
N ARG A 82 -4.99 -4.41 -5.78
CA ARG A 82 -5.38 -3.51 -6.88
C ARG A 82 -5.71 -2.09 -6.43
N ARG A 83 -6.06 -1.83 -5.17
CA ARG A 83 -6.31 -0.48 -4.64
C ARG A 83 -5.04 0.26 -4.22
N ARG A 84 -3.91 -0.43 -4.11
CA ARG A 84 -2.62 0.14 -3.67
C ARG A 84 -2.05 1.08 -4.74
N ASP A 85 -0.97 1.76 -4.39
CA ASP A 85 -0.35 2.79 -5.23
C ASP A 85 0.47 2.22 -6.39
N PHE A 86 1.50 1.43 -6.10
CA PHE A 86 2.47 0.94 -7.08
C PHE A 86 2.58 -0.58 -7.04
N THR A 87 2.88 -1.18 -8.20
CA THR A 87 3.02 -2.63 -8.38
C THR A 87 4.01 -3.23 -7.38
N ILE A 88 5.14 -2.57 -7.16
CA ILE A 88 6.20 -2.98 -6.23
C ILE A 88 5.75 -3.04 -4.76
N ASN A 89 4.63 -2.42 -4.42
CA ASN A 89 4.02 -2.42 -3.08
C ASN A 89 2.68 -3.19 -3.04
N GLY A 90 2.23 -3.75 -4.18
CA GLY A 90 0.95 -4.45 -4.30
C GLY A 90 1.04 -5.97 -4.17
N MET A 91 2.10 -6.49 -3.59
CA MET A 91 2.32 -7.92 -3.38
C MET A 91 2.08 -8.32 -1.93
N PHE A 92 1.76 -9.60 -1.73
CA PHE A 92 1.72 -10.24 -0.43
C PHE A 92 2.68 -11.43 -0.39
N TYR A 93 3.00 -11.90 0.80
CA TYR A 93 3.75 -13.13 1.04
C TYR A 93 2.93 -14.03 1.94
N ASP A 94 2.70 -15.26 1.50
CA ASP A 94 2.09 -16.30 2.31
C ASP A 94 3.19 -17.06 3.08
N PRO A 95 3.30 -16.88 4.40
CA PRO A 95 4.34 -17.53 5.18
C PRO A 95 4.11 -19.04 5.36
N VAL A 96 2.89 -19.53 5.14
CA VAL A 96 2.57 -20.96 5.24
C VAL A 96 2.97 -21.69 3.96
N ALA A 97 2.61 -21.13 2.81
CA ALA A 97 2.99 -21.66 1.50
C ALA A 97 4.45 -21.32 1.14
N GLY A 98 5.03 -20.29 1.73
CA GLY A 98 6.35 -19.79 1.39
C GLY A 98 6.41 -19.07 0.03
N GLU A 99 5.28 -18.49 -0.41
CA GLU A 99 5.11 -17.95 -1.75
C GLU A 99 4.76 -16.46 -1.76
N VAL A 100 5.25 -15.75 -2.80
CA VAL A 100 4.83 -14.38 -3.09
C VAL A 100 3.58 -14.40 -3.93
N ILE A 101 2.51 -13.78 -3.44
CA ILE A 101 1.26 -13.55 -4.18
C ILE A 101 1.38 -12.21 -4.90
N ASP A 102 1.50 -12.27 -6.23
CA ASP A 102 1.67 -11.10 -7.10
C ASP A 102 0.61 -11.10 -8.22
N VAL A 103 -0.41 -10.29 -8.05
CA VAL A 103 -1.51 -10.14 -9.03
C VAL A 103 -1.43 -8.83 -9.81
N VAL A 104 -0.36 -8.06 -9.60
CA VAL A 104 -0.19 -6.72 -10.20
C VAL A 104 1.12 -6.57 -10.98
N GLY A 105 1.98 -7.60 -11.00
CA GLY A 105 3.25 -7.60 -11.72
C GLY A 105 4.40 -6.92 -10.97
N GLY A 106 4.33 -6.87 -9.65
CA GLY A 106 5.33 -6.21 -8.81
C GLY A 106 6.71 -6.85 -8.88
N GLN A 107 6.82 -8.18 -8.96
CA GLN A 107 8.10 -8.88 -9.10
C GLN A 107 8.81 -8.51 -10.40
N ALA A 108 8.06 -8.44 -11.52
CA ALA A 108 8.60 -8.05 -12.82
C ALA A 108 9.11 -6.60 -12.80
N ASP A 109 8.35 -5.68 -12.18
CA ASP A 109 8.74 -4.26 -12.07
C ASP A 109 9.94 -4.07 -11.11
N ILE A 110 10.07 -4.88 -10.05
CA ILE A 110 11.27 -4.90 -9.20
C ILE A 110 12.49 -5.32 -10.02
N ALA A 111 12.39 -6.41 -10.80
CA ALA A 111 13.46 -6.89 -11.65
C ALA A 111 13.86 -5.86 -12.72
N ALA A 112 12.89 -5.14 -13.28
CA ALA A 112 13.09 -4.06 -14.25
C ALA A 112 13.49 -2.72 -13.62
N LYS A 113 13.54 -2.62 -12.29
CA LYS A 113 13.77 -1.37 -11.52
C LYS A 113 12.79 -0.25 -11.91
N LEU A 114 11.51 -0.56 -11.95
CA LEU A 114 10.44 0.37 -12.33
C LEU A 114 9.49 0.66 -11.15
N VAL A 115 9.09 1.92 -11.03
CA VAL A 115 7.96 2.38 -10.22
C VAL A 115 6.78 2.61 -11.16
N ARG A 116 5.81 1.69 -11.13
CA ARG A 116 4.61 1.70 -11.95
C ARG A 116 3.37 1.78 -11.10
N ALA A 117 2.45 2.69 -11.42
CA ALA A 117 1.15 2.75 -10.77
C ALA A 117 0.29 1.53 -11.12
N ILE A 118 -0.50 1.04 -10.17
CA ILE A 118 -1.42 -0.07 -10.39
C ILE A 118 -2.66 0.46 -11.14
N GLY A 119 -2.98 -0.13 -12.29
CA GLY A 119 -4.12 0.27 -13.10
C GLY A 119 -3.88 1.57 -13.86
N ASP A 120 -4.87 2.48 -13.86
CA ASP A 120 -4.79 3.78 -14.53
C ASP A 120 -4.08 4.81 -13.64
N PRO A 121 -2.89 5.32 -14.04
CA PRO A 121 -2.13 6.25 -13.20
C PRO A 121 -2.86 7.56 -12.93
N GLY A 122 -3.62 8.07 -13.90
CA GLY A 122 -4.37 9.31 -13.74
C GLY A 122 -5.45 9.18 -12.67
N LYS A 123 -6.18 8.07 -12.68
CA LYS A 123 -7.16 7.75 -11.64
C LYS A 123 -6.50 7.59 -10.27
N ARG A 124 -5.36 6.86 -10.20
CA ARG A 124 -4.61 6.68 -8.94
C ARG A 124 -4.17 8.00 -8.32
N PHE A 125 -3.71 8.95 -9.12
CA PHE A 125 -3.31 10.27 -8.63
C PHE A 125 -4.49 11.16 -8.28
N ALA A 126 -5.64 11.02 -8.94
CA ALA A 126 -6.87 11.72 -8.57
C ALA A 126 -7.44 11.21 -7.22
N GLU A 127 -7.34 9.92 -6.93
CA GLU A 127 -7.77 9.30 -5.67
C GLU A 127 -6.95 9.82 -4.47
N ASP A 128 -5.64 9.85 -4.59
CA ASP A 128 -4.74 10.43 -3.60
C ASP A 128 -3.52 11.08 -4.27
N ARG A 129 -3.50 12.39 -4.25
CA ARG A 129 -2.45 13.21 -4.87
C ARG A 129 -1.07 12.99 -4.24
N LEU A 130 -1.01 12.55 -2.98
CA LEU A 130 0.25 12.21 -2.32
C LEU A 130 1.00 11.08 -3.04
N ARG A 131 0.28 10.24 -3.79
CA ARG A 131 0.90 9.17 -4.59
C ARG A 131 1.89 9.71 -5.63
N MET A 132 1.72 10.95 -6.12
CA MET A 132 2.71 11.59 -7.01
C MET A 132 4.05 11.80 -6.30
N LEU A 133 4.04 12.33 -5.08
CA LEU A 133 5.27 12.49 -4.27
C LEU A 133 5.85 11.12 -3.88
N ARG A 134 4.99 10.16 -3.57
CA ARG A 134 5.42 8.79 -3.27
C ARG A 134 6.13 8.14 -4.47
N ALA A 135 5.65 8.37 -5.72
CA ALA A 135 6.33 7.88 -6.92
C ALA A 135 7.77 8.39 -7.01
N VAL A 136 7.95 9.71 -6.85
CA VAL A 136 9.27 10.35 -6.87
C VAL A 136 10.15 9.85 -5.72
N ARG A 137 9.59 9.73 -4.51
CA ARG A 137 10.29 9.20 -3.34
C ARG A 137 10.76 7.76 -3.56
N PHE A 138 9.88 6.88 -4.05
CA PHE A 138 10.27 5.49 -4.32
C PHE A 138 11.33 5.40 -5.43
N ALA A 139 11.20 6.18 -6.50
CA ALA A 139 12.20 6.22 -7.56
C ALA A 139 13.58 6.61 -6.99
N ALA A 140 13.64 7.66 -6.16
CA ALA A 140 14.89 8.14 -5.57
C ALA A 140 15.47 7.14 -4.53
N VAL A 141 14.63 6.63 -3.61
CA VAL A 141 15.10 5.76 -2.51
C VAL A 141 15.53 4.37 -3.01
N LEU A 142 14.83 3.84 -4.02
CA LEU A 142 15.10 2.51 -4.56
C LEU A 142 16.11 2.53 -5.71
N ASP A 143 16.48 3.71 -6.23
CA ASP A 143 17.25 3.88 -7.47
C ASP A 143 16.53 3.19 -8.65
N TYR A 144 15.24 3.50 -8.81
CA TYR A 144 14.36 2.96 -9.85
C TYR A 144 13.90 4.08 -10.79
N GLN A 145 13.56 3.71 -12.01
CA GLN A 145 12.92 4.64 -12.96
C GLN A 145 11.40 4.63 -12.74
N ILE A 146 10.75 5.76 -13.01
CA ILE A 146 9.30 5.82 -13.07
C ILE A 146 8.87 5.34 -14.45
N ASP A 147 7.93 4.40 -14.50
CA ASP A 147 7.32 3.93 -15.75
C ASP A 147 6.77 5.10 -16.58
N LYS A 148 6.91 5.02 -17.90
CA LYS A 148 6.52 6.13 -18.79
C LYS A 148 5.08 6.58 -18.63
N GLY A 149 4.12 5.64 -18.57
CA GLY A 149 2.70 5.98 -18.39
C GLY A 149 2.43 6.64 -17.03
N THR A 150 3.10 6.14 -16.00
CA THR A 150 3.05 6.72 -14.65
C THR A 150 3.66 8.14 -14.62
N TRP A 151 4.78 8.34 -15.29
CA TRP A 151 5.43 9.64 -15.40
C TRP A 151 4.58 10.66 -16.17
N ASP A 152 4.04 10.28 -17.33
CA ASP A 152 3.20 11.16 -18.15
C ASP A 152 1.96 11.63 -17.35
N ALA A 153 1.32 10.71 -16.61
CA ALA A 153 0.20 11.04 -15.74
C ALA A 153 0.61 11.94 -14.55
N LEU A 154 1.81 11.72 -13.98
CA LEU A 154 2.35 12.55 -12.90
C LEU A 154 2.54 13.98 -13.40
N VAL A 155 3.16 14.19 -14.56
CA VAL A 155 3.37 15.50 -15.17
C VAL A 155 2.05 16.20 -15.45
N ALA A 156 1.06 15.47 -16.03
CA ALA A 156 -0.26 16.01 -16.33
C ALA A 156 -1.03 16.47 -15.07
N ASN A 157 -0.78 15.84 -13.92
CA ASN A 157 -1.46 16.13 -12.66
C ASN A 157 -0.61 16.98 -11.68
N ALA A 158 0.61 17.35 -12.03
CA ALA A 158 1.56 17.99 -11.12
C ALA A 158 1.02 19.26 -10.44
N ALA A 159 0.24 20.08 -11.14
CA ALA A 159 -0.36 21.29 -10.57
C ALA A 159 -1.30 21.02 -9.39
N SER A 160 -1.89 19.81 -9.32
CA SER A 160 -2.79 19.43 -8.24
C SER A 160 -2.08 19.13 -6.89
N ILE A 161 -0.76 19.09 -6.88
CA ILE A 161 0.06 18.87 -5.68
C ILE A 161 -0.19 19.93 -4.61
N ASN A 162 -0.52 21.16 -5.02
CA ASN A 162 -0.84 22.27 -4.13
C ASN A 162 -2.13 22.04 -3.29
N GLN A 163 -2.88 20.99 -3.59
CA GLN A 163 -4.07 20.60 -2.83
C GLN A 163 -3.75 19.62 -1.69
N ILE A 164 -2.48 19.22 -1.55
CA ILE A 164 -2.01 18.39 -0.43
C ILE A 164 -1.60 19.32 0.71
N SER A 165 -2.03 18.98 1.94
CA SER A 165 -1.61 19.77 3.11
C SER A 165 -0.10 19.66 3.37
N ALA A 166 0.50 20.73 3.91
CA ALA A 166 1.94 20.77 4.18
C ALA A 166 2.38 19.68 5.18
N GLU A 167 1.49 19.28 6.12
CA GLU A 167 1.74 18.22 7.08
C GLU A 167 1.97 16.88 6.36
N ARG A 168 1.09 16.52 5.42
CA ARG A 168 1.21 15.27 4.63
C ARG A 168 2.44 15.23 3.73
N ILE A 169 2.92 16.39 3.26
CA ILE A 169 4.13 16.46 2.45
C ILE A 169 5.39 16.20 3.29
N ARG A 170 5.35 16.54 4.60
CA ARG A 170 6.49 16.39 5.51
C ARG A 170 6.63 14.97 6.08
N GLU A 171 5.56 14.19 6.16
CA GLU A 171 5.56 12.78 6.55
C GLU A 171 6.22 11.90 5.47
#